data_c214b92748f2b3ac4c31b64fcbad10e6
#
_entry.id   c214b92748f2b3ac4c31b64fcbad10e6
#
_cell.length_a   1.000
_cell.length_b   1.000
_cell.length_c   1.000
_cell.angle_alpha   90.00
_cell.angle_beta   90.00
_cell.angle_gamma   90.00
#
_symmetry.space_group_name_H-M   'P 1'
#
loop_
_entity.id
_entity.type
_entity.pdbx_description
1 polymer ?
#
loop_
_entity_poly.entity_id
_entity_poly.type
_entity_poly.pdbx_seq_one_letter_code
_entity_poly.pdbx_strand_id
1 'polypeptide(L)'
;EAAEAPVDDTLLASQAASLTTLAGGCACCTGKDDLITALRTLCDQRSRHTSAERGSNQVVLETSGLADPAAILDAIKKDGVLVHDVRIAEIVVLVDTLNAANQLHGEYLSRAQIESADRMILTKVDAVPNATLAAVMSTLKQLNPSAPIEAAVKGQPFQIPELLLAEPYDLPRISG
;
A
#
# COMPACT_ATOMS: atom_id res chain seq x y z
N GLU A 1 -31.77 6.61 -6.37
CA GLU A 1 -30.89 5.76 -7.22
C GLU A 1 -29.76 5.33 -6.31
N ALA A 2 -29.77 4.08 -5.87
CA ALA A 2 -28.72 3.53 -5.02
C ALA A 2 -27.48 3.36 -5.89
N ALA A 3 -26.37 4.02 -5.50
CA ALA A 3 -25.08 3.78 -6.13
C ALA A 3 -24.73 2.28 -5.96
N GLU A 4 -24.49 1.58 -7.07
CA GLU A 4 -23.97 0.21 -7.03
C GLU A 4 -22.69 0.19 -6.18
N ALA A 5 -22.60 -0.77 -5.26
CA ALA A 5 -21.40 -0.96 -4.47
C ALA A 5 -20.21 -1.22 -5.43
N PRO A 6 -19.05 -0.60 -5.19
CA PRO A 6 -17.86 -0.86 -5.99
C PRO A 6 -17.56 -2.36 -6.06
N VAL A 7 -17.12 -2.84 -7.21
CA VAL A 7 -16.83 -4.27 -7.45
C VAL A 7 -15.81 -4.80 -6.42
N ASP A 8 -14.87 -3.95 -6.04
CA ASP A 8 -13.82 -4.26 -5.07
C ASP A 8 -14.39 -4.53 -3.68
N ASP A 9 -15.39 -3.76 -3.23
CA ASP A 9 -16.05 -3.96 -1.94
C ASP A 9 -16.73 -5.33 -1.87
N THR A 10 -17.31 -5.81 -2.97
CA THR A 10 -17.97 -7.12 -3.05
C THR A 10 -16.96 -8.26 -2.94
N LEU A 11 -15.79 -8.13 -3.56
CA LEU A 11 -14.72 -9.13 -3.50
C LEU A 11 -14.08 -9.19 -2.12
N LEU A 12 -13.84 -8.05 -1.50
CA LEU A 12 -13.27 -7.96 -0.15
C LEU A 12 -14.22 -8.49 0.92
N ALA A 13 -15.53 -8.21 0.82
CA ALA A 13 -16.53 -8.69 1.75
C ALA A 13 -16.61 -10.23 1.84
N SER A 14 -16.19 -10.93 0.81
CA SER A 14 -16.16 -12.40 0.80
C SER A 14 -14.97 -12.98 1.58
N GLN A 15 -13.94 -12.20 1.89
CA GLN A 15 -12.70 -12.66 2.53
C GLN A 15 -12.42 -11.99 3.87
N ALA A 16 -12.99 -10.82 4.12
CA ALA A 16 -12.82 -10.09 5.38
C ALA A 16 -13.88 -10.49 6.41
N ALA A 17 -13.51 -10.52 7.68
CA ALA A 17 -14.46 -10.73 8.78
C ALA A 17 -15.48 -9.57 8.89
N SER A 18 -15.05 -8.36 8.54
CA SER A 18 -15.91 -7.19 8.36
C SER A 18 -15.25 -6.22 7.39
N LEU A 19 -16.06 -5.51 6.62
CA LEU A 19 -15.64 -4.45 5.72
C LEU A 19 -16.31 -3.14 6.15
N THR A 20 -15.53 -2.09 6.28
CA THR A 20 -16.03 -0.74 6.56
C THR A 20 -15.54 0.19 5.46
N THR A 21 -16.46 0.71 4.67
CA THR A 21 -16.16 1.71 3.64
C THR A 21 -16.38 3.10 4.23
N LEU A 22 -15.36 3.96 4.15
CA LEU A 22 -15.45 5.35 4.58
C LEU A 22 -15.97 6.19 3.41
N ALA A 23 -17.14 6.78 3.58
CA ALA A 23 -17.74 7.65 2.58
C ALA A 23 -17.03 9.00 2.54
N GLY A 24 -16.49 9.33 1.37
CA GLY A 24 -16.06 10.69 1.05
C GLY A 24 -14.57 10.90 1.01
N GLY A 25 -14.10 11.10 -0.21
CA GLY A 25 -12.90 11.87 -0.54
C GLY A 25 -11.57 11.41 0.05
N CYS A 26 -10.55 11.85 -0.58
CA CYS A 26 -9.17 11.69 -0.18
C CYS A 26 -8.95 11.71 1.35
N ALA A 27 -8.35 10.67 1.91
CA ALA A 27 -7.92 10.61 3.33
C ALA A 27 -6.98 11.78 3.75
N CYS A 28 -6.65 12.66 2.80
CA CYS A 28 -5.72 13.76 2.99
C CYS A 28 -6.30 14.99 3.71
N CYS A 29 -7.62 15.27 3.62
CA CYS A 29 -8.17 16.51 4.20
C CYS A 29 -9.45 16.33 5.04
N THR A 30 -10.46 15.62 4.54
CA THR A 30 -11.75 15.44 5.23
C THR A 30 -11.95 14.03 5.80
N GLY A 31 -11.28 13.03 5.24
CA GLY A 31 -11.43 11.64 5.65
C GLY A 31 -10.57 11.21 6.86
N LYS A 32 -9.70 12.08 7.40
CA LYS A 32 -8.87 11.73 8.56
C LYS A 32 -9.69 11.51 9.82
N ASP A 33 -10.64 12.39 10.09
CA ASP A 33 -11.49 12.29 11.28
C ASP A 33 -12.40 11.06 11.21
N ASP A 34 -12.90 10.75 10.01
CA ASP A 34 -13.70 9.56 9.77
C ASP A 34 -12.87 8.28 9.96
N LEU A 35 -11.61 8.26 9.45
CA LEU A 35 -10.69 7.16 9.65
C LEU A 35 -10.38 6.94 11.14
N ILE A 36 -10.03 8.00 11.86
CA ILE A 36 -9.76 7.93 13.31
C ILE A 36 -10.99 7.42 14.06
N THR A 37 -12.17 7.92 13.72
CA THR A 37 -13.43 7.48 14.34
C THR A 37 -13.70 6.00 14.05
N ALA A 38 -13.50 5.54 12.83
CA ALA A 38 -13.66 4.14 12.45
C ALA A 38 -12.67 3.23 13.20
N LEU A 39 -11.40 3.61 13.26
CA LEU A 39 -10.38 2.85 13.99
C LEU A 39 -10.67 2.78 15.47
N ARG A 40 -11.09 3.88 16.11
CA ARG A 40 -11.52 3.89 17.51
C ARG A 40 -12.71 2.95 17.74
N THR A 41 -13.69 2.98 16.85
CA THR A 41 -14.86 2.10 16.92
C THR A 41 -14.45 0.62 16.86
N LEU A 42 -13.51 0.27 15.98
CA LEU A 42 -12.97 -1.09 15.90
C LEU A 42 -12.22 -1.50 17.17
N CYS A 43 -11.44 -0.61 17.77
CA CYS A 43 -10.75 -0.84 19.05
C CYS A 43 -11.75 -1.05 20.19
N ASP A 44 -12.81 -0.22 20.27
CA ASP A 44 -13.87 -0.33 21.27
C ASP A 44 -14.65 -1.63 21.13
N GLN A 45 -15.04 -2.01 19.92
CA GLN A 45 -15.73 -3.27 19.66
C GLN A 45 -14.89 -4.45 20.12
N ARG A 46 -13.60 -4.43 19.79
CA ARG A 46 -12.65 -5.47 20.21
C ARG A 46 -12.51 -5.56 21.73
N SER A 47 -12.49 -4.44 22.43
CA SER A 47 -12.38 -4.40 23.89
C SER A 47 -13.57 -5.03 24.61
N ARG A 48 -14.75 -5.05 23.97
CA ARG A 48 -16.00 -5.61 24.50
C ARG A 48 -16.12 -7.12 24.32
N HIS A 49 -15.32 -7.73 23.43
CA HIS A 49 -15.36 -9.16 23.20
C HIS A 49 -14.42 -9.92 24.15
N THR A 50 -14.86 -11.10 24.60
CA THR A 50 -14.03 -12.00 25.39
C THR A 50 -12.86 -12.55 24.55
N SER A 51 -11.82 -13.05 25.21
CA SER A 51 -10.64 -13.59 24.51
C SER A 51 -10.95 -14.71 23.52
N ALA A 52 -12.04 -15.46 23.73
CA ALA A 52 -12.51 -16.53 22.84
C ALA A 52 -13.26 -16.00 21.60
N GLU A 53 -13.83 -14.80 21.70
CA GLU A 53 -14.62 -14.16 20.64
C GLU A 53 -13.82 -13.12 19.85
N ARG A 54 -12.59 -12.83 20.27
CA ARG A 54 -11.70 -11.90 19.55
C ARG A 54 -11.35 -12.49 18.19
N GLY A 55 -11.95 -11.94 17.16
CA GLY A 55 -11.59 -12.20 15.78
C GLY A 55 -10.15 -11.80 15.45
N SER A 56 -9.83 -11.65 14.18
CA SER A 56 -8.52 -11.19 13.73
C SER A 56 -8.10 -9.90 14.44
N ASN A 57 -6.85 -9.89 14.90
CA ASN A 57 -6.21 -8.70 15.46
C ASN A 57 -5.61 -7.79 14.38
N GLN A 58 -5.87 -8.09 13.12
CA GLN A 58 -5.34 -7.36 11.98
C GLN A 58 -6.43 -6.51 11.34
N VAL A 59 -6.05 -5.27 11.03
CA VAL A 59 -6.83 -4.34 10.23
C VAL A 59 -6.01 -4.04 8.97
N VAL A 60 -6.61 -4.19 7.82
CA VAL A 60 -6.05 -3.76 6.55
C VAL A 60 -6.74 -2.46 6.18
N LEU A 61 -5.96 -1.41 6.02
CA LEU A 61 -6.44 -0.11 5.55
C LEU A 61 -6.05 0.05 4.09
N GLU A 62 -7.02 0.02 3.19
CA GLU A 62 -6.82 0.43 1.81
C GLU A 62 -7.10 1.92 1.67
N THR A 63 -6.19 2.62 1.01
CA THR A 63 -6.31 4.06 0.74
C THR A 63 -6.46 4.32 -0.74
N SER A 64 -7.02 5.46 -1.10
CA SER A 64 -6.99 5.92 -2.50
C SER A 64 -5.54 6.16 -2.95
N GLY A 65 -5.28 6.05 -4.25
CA GLY A 65 -3.96 6.34 -4.82
C GLY A 65 -3.45 7.77 -4.61
N LEU A 66 -4.31 8.68 -4.12
CA LEU A 66 -3.98 10.06 -3.78
C LEU A 66 -3.69 10.26 -2.29
N ALA A 67 -3.68 9.22 -1.49
CA ALA A 67 -3.41 9.34 -0.06
C ALA A 67 -1.91 9.46 0.23
N ASP A 68 -1.58 10.35 1.15
CA ASP A 68 -0.25 10.47 1.73
C ASP A 68 -0.14 9.55 2.97
N PRO A 69 0.67 8.48 2.91
CA PRO A 69 0.82 7.56 4.04
C PRO A 69 1.35 8.26 5.29
N ALA A 70 2.27 9.21 5.14
CA ALA A 70 2.85 9.93 6.28
C ALA A 70 1.79 10.73 7.04
N ALA A 71 0.85 11.33 6.33
CA ALA A 71 -0.25 12.08 6.93
C ALA A 71 -1.23 11.19 7.70
N ILE A 72 -1.46 9.97 7.23
CA ILE A 72 -2.30 8.96 7.91
C ILE A 72 -1.60 8.47 9.17
N LEU A 73 -0.32 8.11 9.07
CA LEU A 73 0.48 7.67 10.21
C LEU A 73 0.57 8.73 11.31
N ASP A 74 0.75 9.98 10.91
CA ASP A 74 0.82 11.12 11.84
C ASP A 74 -0.52 11.32 12.57
N ALA A 75 -1.65 11.18 11.86
CA ALA A 75 -2.97 11.25 12.47
C ALA A 75 -3.19 10.14 13.52
N ILE A 76 -2.82 8.89 13.21
CA ILE A 76 -2.92 7.76 14.13
C ILE A 76 -2.02 7.97 15.36
N LYS A 77 -0.77 8.41 15.15
CA LYS A 77 0.19 8.64 16.24
C LYS A 77 -0.20 9.80 17.16
N LYS A 78 -0.88 10.81 16.65
CA LYS A 78 -1.37 11.97 17.44
C LYS A 78 -2.65 11.68 18.21
N ASP A 79 -3.33 10.60 17.87
CA ASP A 79 -4.57 10.21 18.54
C ASP A 79 -4.27 9.55 19.89
N GLY A 80 -4.80 10.13 20.98
CA GLY A 80 -4.50 9.70 22.35
C GLY A 80 -5.00 8.29 22.71
N VAL A 81 -5.90 7.70 21.91
CA VAL A 81 -6.39 6.32 22.08
C VAL A 81 -5.63 5.39 21.16
N LEU A 82 -5.62 5.69 19.86
CA LEU A 82 -5.05 4.81 18.86
C LEU A 82 -3.53 4.58 19.03
N VAL A 83 -2.81 5.56 19.57
CA VAL A 83 -1.37 5.41 19.83
C VAL A 83 -1.03 4.25 20.77
N HIS A 84 -1.98 3.85 21.62
CA HIS A 84 -1.82 2.74 22.57
C HIS A 84 -2.40 1.42 22.05
N ASP A 85 -3.44 1.50 21.22
CA ASP A 85 -4.25 0.34 20.81
C ASP A 85 -3.90 -0.17 19.41
N VAL A 86 -3.30 0.67 18.56
CA VAL A 86 -2.98 0.36 17.17
C VAL A 86 -1.48 0.37 16.95
N ARG A 87 -0.95 -0.69 16.37
CA ARG A 87 0.42 -0.76 15.90
C ARG A 87 0.43 -0.91 14.38
N ILE A 88 1.09 0.01 13.70
CA ILE A 88 1.35 -0.14 12.27
C ILE A 88 2.33 -1.28 12.09
N ALA A 89 1.92 -2.30 11.38
CA ALA A 89 2.73 -3.48 11.10
C ALA A 89 3.57 -3.30 9.84
N GLU A 90 2.94 -2.83 8.77
CA GLU A 90 3.58 -2.71 7.46
C GLU A 90 2.84 -1.71 6.57
N ILE A 91 3.58 -0.98 5.76
CA ILE A 91 3.06 -0.15 4.66
C ILE A 91 3.38 -0.86 3.36
N VAL A 92 2.34 -1.34 2.68
CA VAL A 92 2.45 -1.99 1.37
C VAL A 92 2.04 -1.02 0.28
N VAL A 93 2.92 -0.80 -0.70
CA VAL A 93 2.62 0.06 -1.84
C VAL A 93 2.45 -0.78 -3.10
N LEU A 94 1.30 -0.65 -3.75
CA LEU A 94 1.03 -1.27 -5.04
C LEU A 94 1.52 -0.35 -6.15
N VAL A 95 2.37 -0.87 -7.04
CA VAL A 95 2.95 -0.14 -8.16
C VAL A 95 2.40 -0.68 -9.47
N ASP A 96 1.60 0.12 -10.15
CA ASP A 96 1.13 -0.20 -11.51
C ASP A 96 2.26 -0.06 -12.52
N THR A 97 2.82 -1.17 -12.95
CA THR A 97 4.00 -1.19 -13.83
C THR A 97 3.75 -0.52 -15.19
N LEU A 98 2.51 -0.51 -15.68
CA LEU A 98 2.16 0.17 -16.95
C LEU A 98 2.31 1.68 -16.84
N ASN A 99 1.99 2.27 -15.69
CA ASN A 99 1.94 3.71 -15.49
C ASN A 99 3.10 4.24 -14.62
N ALA A 100 3.87 3.37 -14.01
CA ALA A 100 4.92 3.70 -13.04
C ALA A 100 5.93 4.74 -13.56
N ALA A 101 6.39 4.61 -14.81
CA ALA A 101 7.36 5.54 -15.38
C ALA A 101 6.83 7.00 -15.38
N ASN A 102 5.58 7.20 -15.77
CA ASN A 102 4.97 8.53 -15.80
C ASN A 102 4.71 9.07 -14.39
N GLN A 103 4.21 8.23 -13.49
CA GLN A 103 3.87 8.62 -12.12
C GLN A 103 5.11 8.99 -11.31
N LEU A 104 6.18 8.21 -11.42
CA LEU A 104 7.41 8.43 -10.66
C LEU A 104 8.24 9.63 -11.17
N HIS A 105 8.09 10.01 -12.44
CA HIS A 105 8.79 11.18 -13.00
C HIS A 105 8.13 12.51 -12.67
N GLY A 106 6.82 12.57 -12.48
CA GLY A 106 6.06 13.82 -12.39
C GLY A 106 5.43 14.13 -11.03
N GLU A 107 5.23 13.13 -10.17
CA GLU A 107 4.38 13.29 -8.99
C GLU A 107 5.16 13.10 -7.69
N TYR A 108 5.26 14.19 -6.91
CA TYR A 108 5.85 14.17 -5.57
C TYR A 108 5.19 13.11 -4.66
N LEU A 109 3.86 12.97 -4.73
CA LEU A 109 3.11 12.04 -3.91
C LEU A 109 3.48 10.58 -4.19
N SER A 110 3.60 10.19 -5.46
CA SER A 110 4.00 8.83 -5.84
C SER A 110 5.39 8.49 -5.30
N ARG A 111 6.32 9.44 -5.31
CA ARG A 111 7.66 9.26 -4.73
C ARG A 111 7.59 9.11 -3.21
N ALA A 112 6.83 9.96 -2.52
CA ALA A 112 6.64 9.89 -1.07
C ALA A 112 6.01 8.55 -0.63
N GLN A 113 5.06 8.02 -1.42
CA GLN A 113 4.50 6.69 -1.19
C GLN A 113 5.58 5.60 -1.27
N ILE A 114 6.41 5.61 -2.31
CA ILE A 114 7.50 4.63 -2.47
C ILE A 114 8.53 4.75 -1.33
N GLU A 115 8.93 5.97 -0.97
CA GLU A 115 9.89 6.21 0.11
C GLU A 115 9.38 5.74 1.49
N SER A 116 8.05 5.75 1.70
CA SER A 116 7.41 5.30 2.93
C SER A 116 7.09 3.80 2.97
N ALA A 117 7.27 3.08 1.87
CA ALA A 117 6.91 1.67 1.78
C ALA A 117 7.85 0.78 2.60
N ASP A 118 7.27 -0.14 3.36
CA ASP A 118 8.00 -1.29 3.94
C ASP A 118 8.11 -2.42 2.93
N ARG A 119 7.19 -2.48 1.96
CA ARG A 119 7.13 -3.46 0.87
C ARG A 119 6.49 -2.85 -0.37
N MET A 120 6.99 -3.21 -1.54
CA MET A 120 6.42 -2.82 -2.83
C MET A 120 5.93 -4.05 -3.60
N ILE A 121 4.73 -3.99 -4.15
CA ILE A 121 4.17 -5.05 -4.99
C ILE A 121 3.90 -4.48 -6.39
N LEU A 122 4.63 -5.00 -7.37
CA LEU A 122 4.43 -4.67 -8.77
C LEU A 122 3.20 -5.38 -9.30
N THR A 123 2.28 -4.65 -9.89
CA THR A 123 1.10 -5.19 -10.55
C THR A 123 1.20 -5.01 -12.06
N LYS A 124 0.42 -5.79 -12.81
CA LYS A 124 0.37 -5.75 -14.29
C LYS A 124 1.74 -6.01 -14.95
N VAL A 125 2.60 -6.76 -14.29
CA VAL A 125 3.94 -7.11 -14.80
C VAL A 125 3.89 -7.95 -16.08
N ASP A 126 2.79 -8.67 -16.28
CA ASP A 126 2.49 -9.46 -17.48
C ASP A 126 2.13 -8.59 -18.71
N ALA A 127 1.82 -7.32 -18.49
CA ALA A 127 1.40 -6.39 -19.53
C ALA A 127 2.54 -5.49 -20.07
N VAL A 128 3.77 -5.65 -19.54
CA VAL A 128 4.92 -4.83 -19.92
C VAL A 128 6.10 -5.69 -20.38
N PRO A 129 6.96 -5.18 -21.29
CA PRO A 129 8.23 -5.84 -21.64
C PRO A 129 9.17 -5.92 -20.42
N ASN A 130 10.03 -6.94 -20.38
CA ASN A 130 11.04 -7.10 -19.33
C ASN A 130 11.96 -5.88 -19.18
N ALA A 131 12.29 -5.19 -20.28
CA ALA A 131 13.09 -3.97 -20.22
C ALA A 131 12.39 -2.85 -19.44
N THR A 132 11.08 -2.69 -19.62
CA THR A 132 10.27 -1.73 -18.85
C THR A 132 10.21 -2.13 -17.38
N LEU A 133 9.99 -3.40 -17.10
CA LEU A 133 9.97 -3.92 -15.73
C LEU A 133 11.31 -3.66 -15.02
N ALA A 134 12.43 -3.96 -15.69
CA ALA A 134 13.78 -3.71 -15.16
C ALA A 134 14.00 -2.21 -14.85
N ALA A 135 13.58 -1.32 -15.74
CA ALA A 135 13.72 0.13 -15.55
C ALA A 135 12.89 0.62 -14.35
N VAL A 136 11.64 0.14 -14.20
CA VAL A 136 10.79 0.45 -13.05
C VAL A 136 11.44 -0.04 -11.76
N MET A 137 11.88 -1.28 -11.71
CA MET A 137 12.55 -1.86 -10.53
C MET A 137 13.81 -1.07 -10.14
N SER A 138 14.63 -0.67 -11.13
CA SER A 138 15.81 0.17 -10.89
C SER A 138 15.43 1.52 -10.25
N THR A 139 14.39 2.18 -10.75
CA THR A 139 13.90 3.44 -10.20
C THR A 139 13.40 3.26 -8.77
N LEU A 140 12.63 2.21 -8.51
CA LEU A 140 12.10 1.91 -7.17
C LEU A 140 13.23 1.64 -6.17
N LYS A 141 14.26 0.89 -6.56
CA LYS A 141 15.44 0.62 -5.74
C LYS A 141 16.27 1.87 -5.44
N GLN A 142 16.31 2.84 -6.37
CA GLN A 142 16.95 4.13 -6.11
C GLN A 142 16.17 4.98 -5.11
N LEU A 143 14.83 4.93 -5.14
CA LEU A 143 13.96 5.68 -4.22
C LEU A 143 13.90 5.03 -2.83
N ASN A 144 13.79 3.72 -2.78
CA ASN A 144 13.73 2.95 -1.54
C ASN A 144 14.51 1.63 -1.65
N PRO A 145 15.81 1.65 -1.36
CA PRO A 145 16.66 0.47 -1.48
C PRO A 145 16.36 -0.63 -0.45
N SER A 146 15.73 -0.27 0.67
CA SER A 146 15.47 -1.19 1.79
C SER A 146 14.23 -2.04 1.61
N ALA A 147 13.20 -1.52 0.93
CA ALA A 147 11.95 -2.24 0.76
C ALA A 147 12.09 -3.39 -0.26
N PRO A 148 11.65 -4.60 0.09
CA PRO A 148 11.57 -5.70 -0.88
C PRO A 148 10.57 -5.37 -1.99
N ILE A 149 10.88 -5.85 -3.20
CA ILE A 149 10.02 -5.74 -4.37
C ILE A 149 9.50 -7.13 -4.70
N GLU A 150 8.20 -7.29 -4.69
CA GLU A 150 7.48 -8.48 -5.10
C GLU A 150 6.61 -8.17 -6.33
N ALA A 151 6.02 -9.17 -6.94
CA ALA A 151 5.10 -8.97 -8.05
C ALA A 151 3.84 -9.82 -7.91
N ALA A 152 2.75 -9.32 -8.48
CA ALA A 152 1.49 -10.04 -8.55
C ALA A 152 0.81 -9.82 -9.91
N VAL A 153 0.16 -10.88 -10.40
CA VAL A 153 -0.69 -10.85 -11.58
C VAL A 153 -2.08 -11.29 -11.19
N LYS A 154 -3.07 -10.42 -11.38
CA LYS A 154 -4.47 -10.69 -11.01
C LYS A 154 -4.62 -11.19 -9.56
N GLY A 155 -3.91 -10.57 -8.63
CA GLY A 155 -3.93 -10.91 -7.21
C GLY A 155 -3.17 -12.18 -6.82
N GLN A 156 -2.51 -12.85 -7.77
CA GLN A 156 -1.67 -14.02 -7.49
C GLN A 156 -0.18 -13.65 -7.50
N PRO A 157 0.62 -14.18 -6.58
CA PRO A 157 2.05 -13.96 -6.58
C PRO A 157 2.67 -14.34 -7.94
N PHE A 158 3.57 -13.49 -8.42
CA PHE A 158 4.29 -13.69 -9.67
C PHE A 158 5.79 -13.69 -9.41
N GLN A 159 6.49 -14.72 -9.88
CA GLN A 159 7.93 -14.81 -9.73
C GLN A 159 8.63 -13.90 -10.72
N ILE A 160 9.32 -12.88 -10.22
CA ILE A 160 10.14 -12.00 -11.05
C ILE A 160 11.35 -12.81 -11.55
N PRO A 161 11.67 -12.79 -12.85
CA PRO A 161 12.85 -13.48 -13.38
C PRO A 161 14.14 -13.07 -12.66
N GLU A 162 14.96 -14.02 -12.23
CA GLU A 162 16.20 -13.77 -11.49
C GLU A 162 17.14 -12.77 -12.17
N LEU A 163 17.17 -12.77 -13.50
CA LEU A 163 17.98 -11.81 -14.29
C LEU A 163 17.61 -10.35 -14.00
N LEU A 164 16.35 -10.09 -13.63
CA LEU A 164 15.86 -8.74 -13.29
C LEU A 164 16.10 -8.37 -11.82
N LEU A 165 16.39 -9.36 -10.99
CA LEU A 165 16.73 -9.18 -9.57
C LEU A 165 18.22 -8.97 -9.34
N ALA A 166 19.07 -9.29 -10.36
CA ALA A 166 20.50 -9.04 -10.28
C ALA A 166 20.79 -7.55 -10.19
N GLU A 167 21.63 -7.15 -9.25
CA GLU A 167 22.15 -5.79 -9.17
C GLU A 167 22.72 -5.37 -10.52
N PRO A 168 22.52 -4.11 -10.98
CA PRO A 168 23.14 -3.63 -12.21
C PRO A 168 24.65 -3.83 -12.10
N TYR A 169 25.21 -4.59 -13.03
CA TYR A 169 26.65 -4.84 -13.13
C TYR A 169 27.34 -3.47 -13.16
N ASP A 170 28.16 -3.20 -12.17
CA ASP A 170 29.05 -2.03 -12.20
C ASP A 170 29.94 -2.20 -13.40
N LEU A 171 29.63 -1.51 -14.49
CA LEU A 171 30.53 -1.46 -15.65
C LEU A 171 31.85 -0.90 -15.15
N PRO A 172 32.98 -1.61 -15.33
CA PRO A 172 34.28 -1.10 -14.91
C PRO A 172 34.48 0.26 -15.57
N ARG A 173 34.71 1.29 -14.75
CA ARG A 173 35.07 2.62 -15.28
C ARG A 173 36.32 2.46 -16.13
N ILE A 174 36.16 2.64 -17.42
CA ILE A 174 37.31 2.74 -18.32
C ILE A 174 38.02 4.03 -17.95
N SER A 175 39.07 3.88 -17.17
CA SER A 175 40.01 4.98 -16.90
C SER A 175 40.72 5.32 -18.20
N GLY A 176 40.37 6.44 -18.84
CA GLY A 176 41.10 7.06 -19.93
C GLY A 176 42.21 7.94 -19.39
#